data_bffe8f46044e5514baf1b80026258efb
#
_entry.id   bffe8f46044e5514baf1b80026258efb
#
_cell.length_a   1.000
_cell.length_b   1.000
_cell.length_c   1.000
_cell.angle_alpha   90.00
_cell.angle_beta   90.00
_cell.angle_gamma   90.00
#
_symmetry.space_group_name_H-M   'P 1'
#
loop_
_entity.id
_entity.type
_entity.pdbx_description
1 polymer ?
#
loop_
_entity_poly.entity_id
_entity_poly.type
_entity_poly.pdbx_seq_one_letter_code
_entity_poly.pdbx_strand_id
1 'polypeptide(L)'
;VSAAEQRLRKRVTGARVLSGIQPTGVQHLGNYFGALRQFIALQEGNRASYFMADLHSLTSIRDAKLRRELTRGVALDFLALGVDPARSILYRQSDLPEVTELAWILTTVTPMGLLQRCVSYKDKLEAGHSPDHGLFAYPVLQAADILIWRADVVPVGQDQKQHLEMTRDIAVKFN
;
A
#
# COMPACT_ATOMS: atom_id res chain seq x y z
N VAL A 1 -24.93 -1.06 -1.39
CA VAL A 1 -23.92 -0.16 -2.01
C VAL A 1 -24.32 1.28 -1.78
N SER A 2 -23.49 2.08 -1.10
CA SER A 2 -23.82 3.48 -0.80
C SER A 2 -23.75 4.35 -2.08
N ALA A 3 -24.41 5.54 -2.04
CA ALA A 3 -24.35 6.50 -3.14
C ALA A 3 -22.89 6.94 -3.45
N ALA A 4 -22.01 6.99 -2.44
CA ALA A 4 -20.61 7.32 -2.61
C ALA A 4 -19.85 6.20 -3.38
N GLU A 5 -20.14 4.94 -3.10
CA GLU A 5 -19.57 3.80 -3.82
C GLU A 5 -20.04 3.73 -5.27
N GLN A 6 -21.30 4.02 -5.51
CA GLN A 6 -21.85 4.10 -6.87
C GLN A 6 -21.19 5.24 -7.67
N ARG A 7 -20.92 6.38 -7.04
CA ARG A 7 -20.18 7.49 -7.67
C ARG A 7 -18.74 7.13 -7.96
N LEU A 8 -18.08 6.40 -7.05
CA LEU A 8 -16.69 5.95 -7.23
C LEU A 8 -16.60 4.97 -8.40
N ARG A 9 -17.50 3.98 -8.47
CA ARG A 9 -17.58 3.01 -9.58
C ARG A 9 -17.81 3.69 -10.93
N LYS A 10 -18.67 4.70 -10.99
CA LYS A 10 -18.93 5.45 -12.24
C LYS A 10 -17.74 6.32 -12.69
N ARG A 11 -16.89 6.76 -11.76
CA ARG A 11 -15.73 7.61 -12.05
C ARG A 11 -14.48 6.84 -12.46
N VAL A 12 -14.36 5.59 -12.01
CA VAL A 12 -13.18 4.75 -12.22
C VAL A 12 -13.65 3.44 -12.86
N THR A 13 -13.39 3.29 -14.15
CA THR A 13 -13.72 2.08 -14.92
C THR A 13 -12.60 1.80 -15.91
N GLY A 14 -12.23 0.53 -16.06
CA GLY A 14 -11.15 0.08 -16.95
C GLY A 14 -9.74 0.38 -16.45
N ALA A 15 -9.60 0.89 -15.21
CA ALA A 15 -8.34 1.27 -14.61
C ALA A 15 -7.61 0.07 -13.98
N ARG A 16 -6.29 0.19 -13.87
CA ARG A 16 -5.46 -0.66 -13.00
C ARG A 16 -5.48 -0.05 -11.60
N VAL A 17 -6.13 -0.74 -10.70
CA VAL A 17 -6.26 -0.32 -9.29
C VAL A 17 -5.29 -1.12 -8.45
N LEU A 18 -4.50 -0.43 -7.62
CA LEU A 18 -3.63 -1.08 -6.65
C LEU A 18 -3.86 -0.48 -5.27
N SER A 19 -3.96 -1.31 -4.26
CA SER A 19 -3.85 -0.89 -2.88
C SER A 19 -3.47 -2.06 -1.98
N GLY A 20 -3.03 -1.75 -0.76
CA GLY A 20 -2.64 -2.76 0.21
C GLY A 20 -2.90 -2.31 1.64
N ILE A 21 -2.86 -3.26 2.55
CA ILE A 21 -2.95 -3.02 3.99
C ILE A 21 -1.71 -3.60 4.67
N GLN A 22 -1.06 -2.77 5.48
CA GLN A 22 0.03 -3.20 6.32
C GLN A 22 -0.53 -4.01 7.51
N PRO A 23 -0.08 -5.27 7.70
CA PRO A 23 -0.56 -6.15 8.77
C PRO A 23 0.09 -5.79 10.11
N THR A 24 -0.37 -4.69 10.73
CA THR A 24 0.16 -4.18 12.02
C THR A 24 -0.76 -4.45 13.22
N GLY A 25 -1.93 -5.03 12.98
CA GLY A 25 -2.92 -5.36 14.00
C GLY A 25 -4.20 -5.93 13.41
N VAL A 26 -5.18 -6.19 14.27
CA VAL A 26 -6.52 -6.62 13.87
C VAL A 26 -7.24 -5.46 13.20
N GLN A 27 -7.89 -5.72 12.06
CA GLN A 27 -8.64 -4.69 11.34
C GLN A 27 -9.87 -4.25 12.16
N HIS A 28 -10.15 -2.96 12.13
CA HIS A 28 -11.29 -2.36 12.84
C HIS A 28 -12.17 -1.55 11.88
N LEU A 29 -13.29 -1.05 12.37
CA LEU A 29 -14.26 -0.30 11.56
C LEU A 29 -13.64 0.90 10.81
N GLY A 30 -12.63 1.55 11.39
CA GLY A 30 -11.89 2.63 10.74
C GLY A 30 -11.16 2.18 9.48
N ASN A 31 -10.53 1.00 9.49
CA ASN A 31 -9.88 0.41 8.31
C ASN A 31 -10.93 0.05 7.24
N TYR A 32 -12.07 -0.48 7.67
CA TYR A 32 -13.16 -0.81 6.75
C TYR A 32 -13.67 0.44 6.02
N PHE A 33 -14.07 1.48 6.75
CA PHE A 33 -14.62 2.68 6.15
C PHE A 33 -13.57 3.54 5.43
N GLY A 34 -12.32 3.53 5.92
CA GLY A 34 -11.23 4.31 5.35
C GLY A 34 -10.63 3.72 4.07
N ALA A 35 -10.58 2.40 3.95
CA ALA A 35 -9.90 1.73 2.85
C ALA A 35 -10.69 0.56 2.24
N LEU A 36 -11.02 -0.50 3.01
CA LEU A 36 -11.53 -1.76 2.47
C LEU A 36 -12.81 -1.61 1.66
N ARG A 37 -13.72 -0.77 2.11
CA ARG A 37 -14.96 -0.47 1.40
C ARG A 37 -14.71 0.09 -0.01
N GLN A 38 -13.64 0.88 -0.18
CA GLN A 38 -13.26 1.40 -1.49
C GLN A 38 -12.67 0.28 -2.37
N PHE A 39 -11.89 -0.64 -1.80
CA PHE A 39 -11.34 -1.79 -2.52
C PHE A 39 -12.48 -2.65 -3.10
N ILE A 40 -13.47 -3.00 -2.27
CA ILE A 40 -14.65 -3.76 -2.69
C ILE A 40 -15.41 -3.04 -3.82
N ALA A 41 -15.55 -1.74 -3.73
CA ALA A 41 -16.24 -0.96 -4.77
C ALA A 41 -15.46 -0.91 -6.09
N LEU A 42 -14.12 -0.82 -6.02
CA LEU A 42 -13.26 -0.62 -7.18
C LEU A 42 -12.90 -1.93 -7.91
N GLN A 43 -13.12 -3.09 -7.32
CA GLN A 43 -12.91 -4.35 -8.05
C GLN A 43 -13.90 -4.55 -9.21
N GLU A 44 -15.04 -3.84 -9.19
CA GLU A 44 -16.02 -3.92 -10.27
C GLU A 44 -15.65 -3.00 -11.43
N GLY A 45 -15.51 -3.60 -12.63
CA GLY A 45 -15.16 -2.89 -13.85
C GLY A 45 -13.72 -2.44 -13.97
N ASN A 46 -12.82 -2.89 -13.07
CA ASN A 46 -11.41 -2.53 -13.06
C ASN A 46 -10.51 -3.78 -12.96
N ARG A 47 -9.24 -3.61 -13.28
CA ARG A 47 -8.17 -4.59 -13.01
C ARG A 47 -7.60 -4.29 -11.64
N ALA A 48 -8.19 -4.85 -10.59
CA ALA A 48 -7.81 -4.57 -9.22
C ALA A 48 -6.81 -5.58 -8.68
N SER A 49 -5.78 -5.08 -8.00
CA SER A 49 -4.78 -5.87 -7.28
C SER A 49 -4.70 -5.36 -5.85
N TYR A 50 -4.91 -6.24 -4.89
CA TYR A 50 -4.85 -5.91 -3.47
C TYR A 50 -3.84 -6.80 -2.76
N PHE A 51 -3.07 -6.21 -1.84
CA PHE A 51 -2.00 -6.97 -1.20
C PHE A 51 -1.90 -6.75 0.31
N MET A 52 -1.40 -7.77 0.98
CA MET A 52 -0.94 -7.68 2.35
C MET A 52 0.49 -7.18 2.34
N ALA A 53 0.72 -5.96 2.86
CA ALA A 53 2.00 -5.25 2.82
C ALA A 53 2.95 -5.77 3.93
N ASP A 54 3.32 -7.04 3.86
CA ASP A 54 4.08 -7.75 4.89
C ASP A 54 5.55 -7.32 4.94
N LEU A 55 6.14 -6.85 3.84
CA LEU A 55 7.48 -6.25 3.86
C LEU A 55 7.46 -4.88 4.56
N HIS A 56 6.44 -4.06 4.31
CA HIS A 56 6.28 -2.80 5.04
C HIS A 56 6.12 -3.02 6.55
N SER A 57 5.47 -4.12 6.97
CA SER A 57 5.28 -4.43 8.38
C SER A 57 6.58 -4.69 9.14
N LEU A 58 7.69 -5.01 8.45
CA LEU A 58 9.02 -5.17 9.05
C LEU A 58 9.52 -3.91 9.73
N THR A 59 9.04 -2.74 9.34
CA THR A 59 9.37 -1.46 10.01
C THR A 59 8.80 -1.35 11.42
N SER A 60 7.81 -2.19 11.77
CA SER A 60 7.08 -2.11 13.03
C SER A 60 7.06 -3.45 13.79
N ILE A 61 6.99 -4.59 13.09
CA ILE A 61 6.83 -5.91 13.69
C ILE A 61 8.00 -6.81 13.28
N ARG A 62 8.90 -7.08 14.24
CA ARG A 62 10.08 -7.93 14.02
C ARG A 62 9.83 -9.41 14.35
N ASP A 63 8.82 -9.72 15.17
CA ASP A 63 8.43 -11.09 15.46
C ASP A 63 7.84 -11.76 14.21
N ALA A 64 8.53 -12.80 13.72
CA ALA A 64 8.17 -13.47 12.48
C ALA A 64 6.87 -14.30 12.60
N LYS A 65 6.56 -14.82 13.79
CA LYS A 65 5.33 -15.60 14.03
C LYS A 65 4.13 -14.66 14.05
N LEU A 66 4.20 -13.61 14.84
CA LEU A 66 3.16 -12.58 14.92
C LEU A 66 2.88 -11.96 13.53
N ARG A 67 3.95 -11.60 12.79
CA ARG A 67 3.79 -11.03 11.45
C ARG A 67 3.05 -11.98 10.50
N ARG A 68 3.37 -13.29 10.50
CA ARG A 68 2.65 -14.28 9.68
C ARG A 68 1.17 -14.38 10.08
N GLU A 69 0.88 -14.40 11.38
CA GLU A 69 -0.48 -14.44 11.89
C GLU A 69 -1.29 -13.21 11.46
N LEU A 70 -0.73 -12.01 11.61
CA LEU A 70 -1.38 -10.76 11.19
C LEU A 70 -1.56 -10.67 9.67
N THR A 71 -0.56 -11.11 8.89
CA THR A 71 -0.67 -11.14 7.41
C THR A 71 -1.81 -12.06 6.98
N ARG A 72 -1.93 -13.24 7.59
CA ARG A 72 -3.05 -14.15 7.35
C ARG A 72 -4.38 -13.53 7.78
N GLY A 73 -4.40 -12.84 8.90
CA GLY A 73 -5.59 -12.13 9.40
C GLY A 73 -6.10 -11.12 8.37
N VAL A 74 -5.24 -10.25 7.83
CA VAL A 74 -5.61 -9.29 6.79
C VAL A 74 -6.15 -9.98 5.52
N ALA A 75 -5.56 -11.11 5.11
CA ALA A 75 -6.08 -11.87 3.97
C ALA A 75 -7.49 -12.40 4.22
N LEU A 76 -7.75 -12.92 5.42
CA LEU A 76 -9.08 -13.38 5.83
C LEU A 76 -10.09 -12.23 5.88
N ASP A 77 -9.68 -11.07 6.40
CA ASP A 77 -10.53 -9.88 6.46
C ASP A 77 -10.89 -9.40 5.04
N PHE A 78 -9.94 -9.40 4.11
CA PHE A 78 -10.21 -9.06 2.71
C PHE A 78 -11.30 -9.95 2.12
N LEU A 79 -11.16 -11.26 2.28
CA LEU A 79 -12.14 -12.24 1.77
C LEU A 79 -13.50 -12.12 2.46
N ALA A 80 -13.50 -12.03 3.79
CA ALA A 80 -14.73 -11.93 4.56
C ALA A 80 -15.53 -10.66 4.28
N LEU A 81 -14.85 -9.56 3.97
CA LEU A 81 -15.49 -8.28 3.67
C LEU A 81 -15.90 -8.13 2.20
N GLY A 82 -15.52 -9.06 1.31
CA GLY A 82 -16.02 -9.11 -0.06
C GLY A 82 -15.01 -8.76 -1.15
N VAL A 83 -13.71 -8.79 -0.85
CA VAL A 83 -12.70 -8.85 -1.93
C VAL A 83 -12.79 -10.25 -2.57
N ASP A 84 -13.12 -10.28 -3.85
CA ASP A 84 -13.37 -11.51 -4.61
C ASP A 84 -12.12 -11.89 -5.42
N PRO A 85 -11.46 -13.03 -5.11
CA PRO A 85 -10.27 -13.48 -5.84
C PRO A 85 -10.56 -13.91 -7.30
N ALA A 86 -11.82 -14.13 -7.67
CA ALA A 86 -12.20 -14.36 -9.06
C ALA A 86 -12.24 -13.07 -9.90
N ARG A 87 -12.27 -11.92 -9.23
CA ARG A 87 -12.39 -10.58 -9.85
C ARG A 87 -11.17 -9.70 -9.65
N SER A 88 -10.38 -9.99 -8.61
CA SER A 88 -9.21 -9.21 -8.20
C SER A 88 -8.03 -10.11 -7.94
N ILE A 89 -6.83 -9.62 -8.17
CA ILE A 89 -5.62 -10.29 -7.71
C ILE A 89 -5.46 -9.98 -6.22
N LEU A 90 -5.36 -11.04 -5.41
CA LEU A 90 -5.06 -10.92 -3.98
C LEU A 90 -3.74 -11.64 -3.70
N TYR A 91 -2.74 -10.93 -3.19
CA TYR A 91 -1.41 -11.48 -2.99
C TYR A 91 -0.72 -10.91 -1.75
N ARG A 92 0.29 -11.59 -1.28
CA ARG A 92 1.20 -11.11 -0.25
C ARG A 92 2.35 -10.37 -0.93
N GLN A 93 2.73 -9.18 -0.46
CA GLN A 93 3.78 -8.37 -1.07
C GLN A 93 5.08 -9.15 -1.28
N SER A 94 5.47 -9.97 -0.30
CA SER A 94 6.67 -10.82 -0.38
C SER A 94 6.58 -11.99 -1.38
N ASP A 95 5.42 -12.25 -2.00
CA ASP A 95 5.28 -13.23 -3.07
C ASP A 95 5.76 -12.68 -4.43
N LEU A 96 6.02 -11.38 -4.51
CA LEU A 96 6.54 -10.69 -5.70
C LEU A 96 7.93 -10.10 -5.42
N PRO A 97 9.01 -10.90 -5.52
CA PRO A 97 10.37 -10.45 -5.20
C PRO A 97 10.84 -9.28 -6.07
N GLU A 98 10.32 -9.14 -7.28
CA GLU A 98 10.63 -8.06 -8.22
C GLU A 98 10.30 -6.67 -7.65
N VAL A 99 9.38 -6.57 -6.68
CA VAL A 99 9.12 -5.31 -5.96
C VAL A 99 10.37 -4.86 -5.21
N THR A 100 11.09 -5.77 -4.55
CA THR A 100 12.32 -5.43 -3.82
C THR A 100 13.49 -5.10 -4.76
N GLU A 101 13.58 -5.76 -5.91
CA GLU A 101 14.52 -5.41 -6.97
C GLU A 101 14.26 -4.00 -7.49
N LEU A 102 13.02 -3.71 -7.85
CA LEU A 102 12.64 -2.36 -8.31
C LEU A 102 12.87 -1.32 -7.21
N ALA A 103 12.54 -1.62 -5.96
CA ALA A 103 12.81 -0.72 -4.83
C ALA A 103 14.30 -0.39 -4.72
N TRP A 104 15.20 -1.35 -4.90
CA TRP A 104 16.65 -1.11 -4.92
C TRP A 104 17.04 -0.17 -6.08
N ILE A 105 16.55 -0.44 -7.30
CA ILE A 105 16.82 0.41 -8.46
C ILE A 105 16.33 1.84 -8.20
N LEU A 106 15.09 2.00 -7.72
CA LEU A 106 14.52 3.32 -7.40
C LEU A 106 15.31 4.04 -6.29
N THR A 107 15.86 3.30 -5.33
CA THR A 107 16.71 3.86 -4.27
C THR A 107 17.93 4.59 -4.86
N THR A 108 18.52 4.07 -5.94
CA THR A 108 19.71 4.67 -6.55
C THR A 108 19.46 6.03 -7.21
N VAL A 109 18.21 6.35 -7.55
CA VAL A 109 17.81 7.60 -8.19
C VAL A 109 16.99 8.52 -7.27
N THR A 110 16.65 8.06 -6.05
CA THR A 110 15.85 8.83 -5.10
C THR A 110 16.74 9.78 -4.28
N PRO A 111 16.52 11.10 -4.34
CA PRO A 111 17.32 12.03 -3.53
C PRO A 111 17.00 11.91 -2.04
N MET A 112 18.04 11.91 -1.20
CA MET A 112 17.91 11.90 0.26
C MET A 112 16.99 13.01 0.79
N GLY A 113 17.10 14.22 0.22
CA GLY A 113 16.26 15.36 0.61
C GLY A 113 14.76 15.16 0.34
N LEU A 114 14.38 14.27 -0.59
CA LEU A 114 12.97 13.91 -0.80
C LEU A 114 12.46 13.10 0.40
N LEU A 115 13.22 12.10 0.83
CA LEU A 115 12.86 11.24 1.98
C LEU A 115 12.87 12.01 3.31
N GLN A 116 13.83 12.93 3.50
CA GLN A 116 13.92 13.77 4.70
C GLN A 116 12.71 14.70 4.89
N ARG A 117 12.03 15.07 3.81
CA ARG A 117 10.81 15.90 3.87
C ARG A 117 9.55 15.09 4.13
N CYS A 118 9.63 13.75 4.18
CA CYS A 118 8.49 12.89 4.46
C CYS A 118 7.95 13.15 5.89
N VAL A 119 6.71 13.61 5.98
CA VAL A 119 6.05 13.94 7.26
C VAL A 119 5.93 12.68 8.11
N SER A 120 5.49 11.57 7.54
CA SER A 120 5.31 10.32 8.27
C SER A 120 6.62 9.77 8.88
N TYR A 121 7.79 10.06 8.30
CA TYR A 121 9.07 9.72 8.92
C TYR A 121 9.28 10.51 10.22
N LYS A 122 9.01 11.81 10.18
CA LYS A 122 9.13 12.69 11.35
C LYS A 122 8.15 12.29 12.46
N ASP A 123 6.88 12.07 12.10
CA ASP A 123 5.84 11.66 13.04
C ASP A 123 6.19 10.33 13.74
N LYS A 124 6.79 9.38 13.02
CA LYS A 124 7.23 8.11 13.59
C LYS A 124 8.42 8.26 14.53
N LEU A 125 9.35 9.16 14.22
CA LEU A 125 10.44 9.49 15.15
C LEU A 125 9.92 10.15 16.44
N GLU A 126 8.98 11.08 16.32
CA GLU A 126 8.32 11.75 17.46
C GLU A 126 7.53 10.73 18.30
N ALA A 127 6.94 9.72 17.68
CA ALA A 127 6.27 8.60 18.34
C ALA A 127 7.26 7.58 18.98
N GLY A 128 8.57 7.83 18.94
CA GLY A 128 9.59 7.00 19.58
C GLY A 128 10.06 5.79 18.78
N HIS A 129 9.76 5.72 17.47
CA HIS A 129 10.32 4.67 16.62
C HIS A 129 11.82 4.87 16.39
N SER A 130 12.55 3.75 16.27
CA SER A 130 13.98 3.80 15.94
C SER A 130 14.20 4.39 14.55
N PRO A 131 15.16 5.31 14.36
CA PRO A 131 15.48 5.91 13.06
C PRO A 131 16.30 4.95 12.19
N ASP A 132 15.82 3.74 11.97
CA ASP A 132 16.50 2.78 11.11
C ASP A 132 16.28 3.08 9.60
N HIS A 133 17.13 2.49 8.77
CA HIS A 133 17.08 2.70 7.33
C HIS A 133 15.75 2.26 6.71
N GLY A 134 15.14 1.19 7.20
CA GLY A 134 13.85 0.71 6.70
C GLY A 134 12.73 1.75 6.93
N LEU A 135 12.73 2.38 8.11
CA LEU A 135 11.78 3.46 8.43
C LEU A 135 12.00 4.70 7.55
N PHE A 136 13.23 4.99 7.17
CA PHE A 136 13.57 6.11 6.30
C PHE A 136 13.24 5.84 4.83
N ALA A 137 13.50 4.61 4.35
CA ALA A 137 13.43 4.24 2.94
C ALA A 137 12.08 3.62 2.51
N TYR A 138 11.15 3.31 3.43
CA TYR A 138 9.88 2.65 3.06
C TYR A 138 9.07 3.38 1.98
N PRO A 139 9.13 4.72 1.79
CA PRO A 139 8.41 5.37 0.70
C PRO A 139 8.91 4.95 -0.69
N VAL A 140 10.18 4.52 -0.79
CA VAL A 140 10.74 4.00 -2.04
C VAL A 140 10.19 2.59 -2.33
N LEU A 141 10.02 1.75 -1.31
CA LEU A 141 9.37 0.45 -1.45
C LEU A 141 7.89 0.63 -1.86
N GLN A 142 7.19 1.60 -1.29
CA GLN A 142 5.82 1.92 -1.69
C GLN A 142 5.76 2.43 -3.14
N ALA A 143 6.72 3.22 -3.57
CA ALA A 143 6.82 3.64 -4.96
C ALA A 143 7.02 2.42 -5.89
N ALA A 144 7.86 1.47 -5.50
CA ALA A 144 8.06 0.23 -6.25
C ALA A 144 6.77 -0.60 -6.36
N ASP A 145 6.01 -0.76 -5.26
CA ASP A 145 4.70 -1.42 -5.29
C ASP A 145 3.77 -0.80 -6.35
N ILE A 146 3.71 0.52 -6.40
CA ILE A 146 2.81 1.24 -7.30
C ILE A 146 3.29 1.16 -8.76
N LEU A 147 4.57 1.36 -8.98
CA LEU A 147 5.14 1.48 -10.33
C LEU A 147 5.24 0.15 -11.04
N ILE A 148 5.52 -0.96 -10.34
CA ILE A 148 5.60 -2.29 -10.95
C ILE A 148 4.25 -2.73 -11.55
N TRP A 149 3.14 -2.33 -10.92
CA TRP A 149 1.79 -2.59 -11.41
C TRP A 149 1.30 -1.56 -12.43
N ARG A 150 2.08 -0.49 -12.65
CA ARG A 150 1.66 0.66 -13.48
C ARG A 150 0.26 1.14 -13.09
N ALA A 151 0.00 1.26 -11.79
CA ALA A 151 -1.32 1.58 -11.26
C ALA A 151 -1.80 2.94 -11.75
N ASP A 152 -3.03 2.98 -12.26
CA ASP A 152 -3.71 4.22 -12.67
C ASP A 152 -4.41 4.87 -11.47
N VAL A 153 -4.84 4.05 -10.51
CA VAL A 153 -5.57 4.48 -9.31
C VAL A 153 -5.05 3.74 -8.08
N VAL A 154 -4.71 4.50 -7.06
CA VAL A 154 -4.27 3.99 -5.75
C VAL A 154 -5.18 4.58 -4.67
N PRO A 155 -6.25 3.87 -4.25
CA PRO A 155 -7.12 4.33 -3.19
C PRO A 155 -6.40 4.25 -1.85
N VAL A 156 -6.14 5.41 -1.24
CA VAL A 156 -5.43 5.55 0.04
C VAL A 156 -6.12 6.57 0.94
N GLY A 157 -5.81 6.53 2.22
CA GLY A 157 -6.19 7.58 3.17
C GLY A 157 -5.52 8.92 2.85
N GLN A 158 -6.09 9.99 3.39
CA GLN A 158 -5.59 11.36 3.20
C GLN A 158 -4.11 11.52 3.64
N ASP A 159 -3.72 10.82 4.67
CA ASP A 159 -2.36 10.77 5.22
C ASP A 159 -1.31 10.21 4.24
N GLN A 160 -1.74 9.39 3.28
CA GLN A 160 -0.88 8.76 2.27
C GLN A 160 -0.70 9.61 1.00
N LYS A 161 -1.33 10.78 0.91
CA LYS A 161 -1.26 11.63 -0.29
C LYS A 161 0.17 12.04 -0.63
N GLN A 162 0.96 12.41 0.39
CA GLN A 162 2.36 12.79 0.21
C GLN A 162 3.19 11.66 -0.41
N HIS A 163 2.95 10.41 -0.02
CA HIS A 163 3.66 9.26 -0.58
C HIS A 163 3.35 9.03 -2.07
N LEU A 164 2.11 9.32 -2.50
CA LEU A 164 1.77 9.27 -3.92
C LEU A 164 2.46 10.38 -4.72
N GLU A 165 2.60 11.57 -4.15
CA GLU A 165 3.37 12.67 -4.76
C GLU A 165 4.86 12.29 -4.85
N MET A 166 5.43 11.73 -3.78
CA MET A 166 6.81 11.22 -3.79
C MET A 166 7.01 10.11 -4.85
N THR A 167 6.04 9.22 -5.00
CA THR A 167 6.08 8.18 -6.04
C THR A 167 6.15 8.78 -7.44
N ARG A 168 5.41 9.86 -7.72
CA ARG A 168 5.48 10.58 -9.00
C ARG A 168 6.85 11.23 -9.22
N ASP A 169 7.39 11.87 -8.18
CA ASP A 169 8.71 12.49 -8.24
C ASP A 169 9.82 11.46 -8.52
N ILE A 170 9.73 10.27 -7.87
CA ILE A 170 10.65 9.16 -8.11
C ILE A 170 10.50 8.64 -9.55
N ALA A 171 9.28 8.45 -10.04
CA ALA A 171 9.03 7.99 -11.40
C ALA A 171 9.59 8.95 -12.46
N VAL A 172 9.45 10.25 -12.25
CA VAL A 172 10.03 11.28 -13.16
C VAL A 172 11.56 11.21 -13.18
N LYS A 173 12.20 10.89 -12.05
CA LYS A 173 13.66 10.77 -11.99
C LYS A 173 14.20 9.47 -12.56
N PHE A 174 13.37 8.43 -12.54
CA PHE A 174 13.70 7.13 -13.09
C PHE A 174 13.63 7.10 -14.63
N ASN A 175 12.69 7.84 -15.23
CA ASN A 175 12.51 7.96 -16.69
C ASN A 175 13.44 9.02 -17.30
#